data_3c0230cc601f857963ccde1d93c36d2e
#
_entry.id   3c0230cc601f857963ccde1d93c36d2e
#
_cell.length_a   1.000
_cell.length_b   1.000
_cell.length_c   1.000
_cell.angle_alpha   90.00
_cell.angle_beta   90.00
_cell.angle_gamma   90.00
#
_symmetry.space_group_name_H-M   'P 1'
#
loop_
_entity.id
_entity.type
_entity.pdbx_description
1 polymer ?
#
loop_
_entity_poly.entity_id
_entity_poly.type
_entity_poly.pdbx_seq_one_letter_code
_entity_poly.pdbx_strand_id
1 'polypeptide(L)'
;MPETAFRSYVIFAGMRTGSNLLEATLNRIRRVTCFGEAFNPYMMGWPDKDELQGITRAEREADPHLLLRKILDKPNHLPGFRYFPGHDPRVLDAIIADKSCAKVVLTRNPVDSYVSTRLAQATNQWKLNETETPIPASITFDAQDFRDTLAGTETFLAGIMHRLQISGQSAFWLGYDDLRDADVMTGLLHWLGRRDLDRVEPATDQVPQNPRPMAEKVANLDQMRDALAAMDPFGLTRIPGFEPRRGPAVPSFVTSDAGRGLLFMPVRGGPTGIVRGWMAQLGDTRGDYTQSSLRGWRRDHPGHRAFTVLRHPLLRAWEAFLHVLGAAKPELRQLLREVHRVALPPDGELVAMDEAAQARRFGEFLGFLRRNLNGQTSLPTHPGWASQTEIIAGFTRFAAPDVIVRETDMVDDLGFLTRRAGVSGPGAAAMAGETWPDILRDTDLAAAARAAYARDYADFGFDPLPAI
;
A
#
# COMPACT_ATOMS: atom_id res chain seq x y z
N MET A 1 26.95 -11.67 -0.52
CA MET A 1 27.70 -10.50 -0.01
C MET A 1 27.35 -10.37 1.45
N PRO A 2 28.28 -10.11 2.38
CA PRO A 2 27.90 -9.80 3.74
C PRO A 2 27.05 -8.52 3.67
N GLU A 3 25.82 -8.58 4.19
CA GLU A 3 24.96 -7.42 4.35
C GLU A 3 25.68 -6.43 5.26
N THR A 4 26.13 -5.31 4.70
CA THR A 4 26.66 -4.21 5.49
C THR A 4 25.54 -3.71 6.39
N ALA A 5 25.68 -3.92 7.69
CA ALA A 5 24.73 -3.40 8.66
C ALA A 5 24.62 -1.86 8.51
N PHE A 6 23.41 -1.33 8.55
CA PHE A 6 23.21 0.12 8.56
C PHE A 6 23.91 0.75 9.79
N ARG A 7 24.44 1.94 9.62
CA ARG A 7 25.10 2.71 10.70
C ARG A 7 24.19 3.74 11.34
N SER A 8 23.10 4.07 10.65
CA SER A 8 22.08 5.03 11.12
C SER A 8 20.75 4.79 10.40
N TYR A 9 19.72 5.50 10.83
CA TYR A 9 18.43 5.48 10.12
C TYR A 9 17.75 6.85 10.13
N VAL A 10 16.87 7.06 9.16
CA VAL A 10 15.95 8.19 9.09
C VAL A 10 14.51 7.68 8.94
N ILE A 11 13.57 8.30 9.66
CA ILE A 11 12.15 8.04 9.52
C ILE A 11 11.52 9.19 8.74
N PHE A 12 11.21 8.95 7.48
CA PHE A 12 10.41 9.86 6.67
C PHE A 12 8.94 9.68 7.06
N ALA A 13 8.31 10.73 7.53
CA ALA A 13 6.94 10.68 8.04
C ALA A 13 6.22 12.01 7.77
N GLY A 14 4.90 11.97 7.84
CA GLY A 14 4.07 13.16 7.95
C GLY A 14 3.60 13.40 9.37
N MET A 15 2.94 14.52 9.59
CA MET A 15 2.30 14.80 10.88
C MET A 15 1.23 13.74 11.19
N ARG A 16 1.15 13.33 12.43
CA ARG A 16 0.12 12.38 12.94
C ARG A 16 0.13 10.99 12.30
N THR A 17 1.24 10.58 11.72
CA THR A 17 1.41 9.22 11.16
C THR A 17 1.80 8.17 12.20
N GLY A 18 1.95 8.53 13.47
CA GLY A 18 2.35 7.60 14.54
C GLY A 18 3.85 7.57 14.80
N SER A 19 4.60 8.52 14.28
CA SER A 19 6.06 8.59 14.42
C SER A 19 6.55 8.70 15.87
N ASN A 20 5.73 9.26 16.79
CA ASN A 20 6.03 9.26 18.23
C ASN A 20 5.99 7.85 18.83
N LEU A 21 5.03 7.00 18.42
CA LEU A 21 4.95 5.61 18.87
C LEU A 21 6.15 4.80 18.34
N LEU A 22 6.51 5.00 17.07
CA LEU A 22 7.69 4.36 16.49
C LEU A 22 8.96 4.80 17.21
N GLU A 23 9.14 6.09 17.45
CA GLU A 23 10.27 6.62 18.24
C GLU A 23 10.32 6.02 19.63
N ALA A 24 9.19 6.00 20.37
CA ALA A 24 9.13 5.42 21.70
C ALA A 24 9.52 3.93 21.68
N THR A 25 9.04 3.17 20.70
CA THR A 25 9.40 1.76 20.53
C THR A 25 10.90 1.59 20.28
N LEU A 26 11.47 2.36 19.34
CA LEU A 26 12.89 2.28 19.00
C LEU A 26 13.78 2.68 20.17
N ASN A 27 13.42 3.72 20.92
CA ASN A 27 14.19 4.21 22.07
C ASN A 27 14.19 3.25 23.30
N ARG A 28 13.31 2.24 23.33
CA ARG A 28 13.36 1.14 24.30
C ARG A 28 14.43 0.10 23.98
N ILE A 29 14.90 0.07 22.74
CA ILE A 29 15.87 -0.93 22.28
C ILE A 29 17.28 -0.46 22.65
N ARG A 30 18.01 -1.31 23.37
CA ARG A 30 19.40 -1.03 23.74
C ARG A 30 20.25 -0.70 22.52
N ARG A 31 20.96 0.41 22.54
CA ARG A 31 21.84 0.90 21.47
C ARG A 31 21.10 1.34 20.20
N VAL A 32 19.81 1.60 20.27
CA VAL A 32 19.05 2.29 19.24
C VAL A 32 18.58 3.62 19.82
N THR A 33 18.77 4.72 19.09
CA THR A 33 18.38 6.04 19.59
C THR A 33 17.76 6.85 18.47
N CYS A 34 16.53 7.34 18.67
CA CYS A 34 15.87 8.31 17.82
C CYS A 34 15.97 9.70 18.45
N PHE A 35 16.54 10.66 17.73
CA PHE A 35 16.73 12.04 18.18
C PHE A 35 15.54 12.96 17.82
N GLY A 36 14.34 12.40 17.75
CA GLY A 36 13.12 13.16 17.49
C GLY A 36 13.16 13.88 16.14
N GLU A 37 12.58 15.06 16.10
CA GLU A 37 12.52 15.93 14.93
C GLU A 37 13.72 16.89 14.89
N ALA A 38 14.93 16.35 14.80
CA ALA A 38 16.19 17.07 14.94
C ALA A 38 16.34 18.28 14.00
N PHE A 39 15.70 18.26 12.85
CA PHE A 39 15.76 19.30 11.81
C PHE A 39 14.44 20.05 11.61
N ASN A 40 13.56 20.00 12.59
CA ASN A 40 12.33 20.79 12.60
C ASN A 40 12.68 22.28 12.80
N PRO A 41 12.19 23.22 11.97
CA PRO A 41 12.56 24.64 12.07
C PRO A 41 12.15 25.30 13.40
N TYR A 42 11.19 24.73 14.13
CA TYR A 42 10.63 25.33 15.34
C TYR A 42 11.18 24.75 16.66
N MET A 43 11.88 23.60 16.61
CA MET A 43 12.36 22.91 17.81
C MET A 43 13.62 22.08 17.52
N MET A 44 14.27 21.59 18.57
CA MET A 44 15.45 20.72 18.51
C MET A 44 15.14 19.32 19.00
N GLY A 45 14.62 18.48 18.08
CA GLY A 45 14.24 17.09 18.38
C GLY A 45 12.87 16.93 19.07
N TRP A 46 12.66 17.69 20.15
CA TRP A 46 11.42 17.66 20.94
C TRP A 46 10.95 19.07 21.27
N PRO A 47 9.67 19.27 21.60
CA PRO A 47 9.17 20.56 22.08
C PRO A 47 10.01 21.09 23.25
N ASP A 48 10.11 22.41 23.34
CA ASP A 48 10.80 23.14 24.42
C ASP A 48 12.32 22.82 24.54
N LYS A 49 12.93 22.33 23.47
CA LYS A 49 14.37 22.13 23.36
C LYS A 49 14.99 23.08 22.35
N ASP A 50 15.98 23.83 22.78
CA ASP A 50 16.76 24.76 21.98
C ASP A 50 18.18 24.26 21.65
N GLU A 51 18.54 23.09 22.20
CA GLU A 51 19.81 22.42 22.01
C GLU A 51 19.64 20.92 21.82
N LEU A 52 20.44 20.32 20.96
CA LEU A 52 20.53 18.87 20.76
C LEU A 52 21.97 18.45 20.49
N GLN A 53 22.48 17.48 21.26
CA GLN A 53 23.86 16.95 21.14
C GLN A 53 24.95 18.05 21.25
N GLY A 54 24.74 19.08 22.08
CA GLY A 54 25.65 20.20 22.24
C GLY A 54 25.62 21.21 21.11
N ILE A 55 24.62 21.15 20.22
CA ILE A 55 24.41 22.08 19.12
C ILE A 55 23.14 22.88 19.38
N THR A 56 23.25 24.17 19.40
CA THR A 56 22.13 25.10 19.54
C THR A 56 21.32 25.20 18.24
N ARG A 57 20.09 25.73 18.33
CA ARG A 57 19.27 25.98 17.15
C ARG A 57 19.94 26.94 16.16
N ALA A 58 20.58 28.00 16.63
CA ALA A 58 21.28 28.96 15.79
C ALA A 58 22.45 28.32 15.02
N GLU A 59 23.25 27.48 15.69
CA GLU A 59 24.34 26.74 15.03
C GLU A 59 23.82 25.76 13.98
N ARG A 60 22.71 25.04 14.28
CA ARG A 60 22.05 24.15 13.30
C ARG A 60 21.51 24.94 12.10
N GLU A 61 20.89 26.09 12.30
CA GLU A 61 20.38 26.92 11.20
C GLU A 61 21.52 27.43 10.30
N ALA A 62 22.66 27.76 10.89
CA ALA A 62 23.87 28.16 10.17
C ALA A 62 24.47 26.97 9.38
N ASP A 63 24.70 25.83 10.04
CA ASP A 63 25.19 24.59 9.42
C ASP A 63 24.44 23.35 9.97
N PRO A 64 23.37 22.87 9.29
CA PRO A 64 22.64 21.70 9.75
C PRO A 64 23.46 20.41 9.67
N HIS A 65 24.51 20.38 8.84
CA HIS A 65 25.40 19.21 8.74
C HIS A 65 26.25 19.04 10.02
N LEU A 66 26.46 20.11 10.79
CA LEU A 66 27.11 20.00 12.08
C LEU A 66 26.33 19.10 13.04
N LEU A 67 25.02 19.35 13.19
CA LEU A 67 24.14 18.52 13.99
C LEU A 67 24.02 17.11 13.40
N LEU A 68 23.90 16.99 12.08
CA LEU A 68 23.82 15.68 11.41
C LEU A 68 25.06 14.83 11.75
N ARG A 69 26.26 15.37 11.62
CA ARG A 69 27.50 14.66 12.02
C ARG A 69 27.47 14.24 13.49
N LYS A 70 27.04 15.12 14.40
CA LYS A 70 26.95 14.80 15.84
C LYS A 70 25.96 13.69 16.15
N ILE A 71 24.82 13.63 15.45
CA ILE A 71 23.84 12.55 15.58
C ILE A 71 24.42 11.22 15.07
N LEU A 72 25.08 11.24 13.91
CA LEU A 72 25.60 10.04 13.26
C LEU A 72 26.88 9.49 13.92
N ASP A 73 27.64 10.33 14.62
CA ASP A 73 28.86 9.93 15.33
C ASP A 73 28.54 9.30 16.70
N LYS A 74 27.98 8.09 16.66
CA LYS A 74 27.64 7.32 17.88
C LYS A 74 28.20 5.89 17.75
N PRO A 75 29.46 5.66 18.14
CA PRO A 75 30.07 4.35 18.03
C PRO A 75 29.26 3.29 18.83
N ASN A 76 29.06 2.12 18.23
CA ASN A 76 28.27 1.01 18.78
C ASN A 76 26.78 1.31 19.06
N HIS A 77 26.23 2.37 18.48
CA HIS A 77 24.82 2.70 18.51
C HIS A 77 24.27 2.76 17.08
N LEU A 78 22.96 2.60 16.94
CA LEU A 78 22.19 2.86 15.74
C LEU A 78 21.39 4.16 15.96
N PRO A 79 21.96 5.33 15.65
CA PRO A 79 21.29 6.61 15.77
C PRO A 79 20.34 6.83 14.61
N GLY A 80 19.27 7.58 14.86
CA GLY A 80 18.35 8.02 13.83
C GLY A 80 17.53 9.21 14.26
N PHE A 81 16.71 9.72 13.38
CA PHE A 81 15.82 10.85 13.64
C PHE A 81 14.62 10.82 12.69
N ARG A 82 13.62 11.65 13.01
CA ARG A 82 12.43 11.84 12.18
C ARG A 82 12.62 13.02 11.26
N TYR A 83 12.24 12.86 10.00
CA TYR A 83 12.30 13.91 8.98
C TYR A 83 10.95 14.05 8.30
N PHE A 84 10.38 15.27 8.33
CA PHE A 84 9.05 15.58 7.83
C PHE A 84 9.11 16.58 6.67
N PRO A 85 8.04 16.72 5.89
CA PRO A 85 7.89 17.85 4.97
C PRO A 85 8.09 19.18 5.72
N GLY A 86 8.88 20.08 5.14
CA GLY A 86 9.19 21.37 5.76
C GLY A 86 10.37 21.36 6.75
N HIS A 87 10.99 20.23 7.03
CA HIS A 87 12.29 20.19 7.71
C HIS A 87 13.41 20.70 6.78
N ASP A 88 14.58 21.00 7.34
CA ASP A 88 15.69 21.60 6.61
C ASP A 88 16.10 20.79 5.37
N PRO A 89 15.87 21.30 4.14
CA PRO A 89 16.10 20.54 2.91
C PRO A 89 17.58 20.24 2.64
N ARG A 90 18.51 21.01 3.22
CA ARG A 90 19.96 20.79 3.06
C ARG A 90 20.42 19.45 3.60
N VAL A 91 19.72 18.92 4.62
CA VAL A 91 20.00 17.62 5.23
C VAL A 91 19.50 16.47 4.37
N LEU A 92 18.41 16.66 3.63
CA LEU A 92 17.76 15.59 2.86
C LEU A 92 18.70 14.96 1.84
N ASP A 93 19.46 15.78 1.10
CA ASP A 93 20.38 15.29 0.08
C ASP A 93 21.50 14.44 0.69
N ALA A 94 22.06 14.89 1.83
CA ALA A 94 23.09 14.14 2.55
C ALA A 94 22.59 12.80 3.08
N ILE A 95 21.37 12.76 3.64
CA ILE A 95 20.76 11.52 4.15
C ILE A 95 20.48 10.53 3.01
N ILE A 96 19.96 11.00 1.89
CA ILE A 96 19.67 10.15 0.73
C ILE A 96 20.97 9.63 0.11
N ALA A 97 22.01 10.44 0.02
CA ALA A 97 23.30 10.04 -0.53
C ALA A 97 24.02 8.97 0.33
N ASP A 98 23.81 9.00 1.64
CA ASP A 98 24.41 8.02 2.56
C ASP A 98 23.71 6.66 2.48
N LYS A 99 24.28 5.72 1.73
CA LYS A 99 23.76 4.34 1.61
C LYS A 99 23.86 3.53 2.91
N SER A 100 24.64 3.98 3.89
CA SER A 100 24.73 3.33 5.20
C SER A 100 23.65 3.83 6.17
N CYS A 101 22.90 4.87 5.81
CA CYS A 101 21.72 5.32 6.52
C CYS A 101 20.49 4.60 6.00
N ALA A 102 19.84 3.82 6.84
CA ALA A 102 18.58 3.15 6.52
C ALA A 102 17.42 4.15 6.36
N LYS A 103 16.54 3.93 5.41
CA LYS A 103 15.37 4.79 5.16
C LYS A 103 14.10 4.05 5.55
N VAL A 104 13.41 4.53 6.57
CA VAL A 104 12.09 4.04 6.98
C VAL A 104 11.05 5.06 6.52
N VAL A 105 10.03 4.62 5.82
CA VAL A 105 8.92 5.49 5.39
C VAL A 105 7.67 5.09 6.15
N LEU A 106 7.17 6.00 6.97
CA LEU A 106 5.99 5.81 7.80
C LEU A 106 4.80 6.55 7.20
N THR A 107 3.74 5.80 6.91
CA THR A 107 2.52 6.31 6.30
C THR A 107 1.29 6.03 7.15
N ARG A 108 0.24 6.81 6.94
CA ARG A 108 -1.08 6.62 7.55
C ARG A 108 -2.16 7.08 6.56
N ASN A 109 -3.40 6.64 6.77
CA ASN A 109 -4.55 7.20 6.06
C ASN A 109 -4.55 8.73 6.15
N PRO A 110 -4.50 9.49 5.02
CA PRO A 110 -4.38 10.94 5.06
C PRO A 110 -5.58 11.64 5.68
N VAL A 111 -6.79 11.08 5.55
CA VAL A 111 -7.98 11.65 6.19
C VAL A 111 -7.84 11.58 7.70
N ASP A 112 -7.41 10.42 8.23
CA ASP A 112 -7.14 10.26 9.66
C ASP A 112 -6.01 11.17 10.15
N SER A 113 -4.94 11.29 9.37
CA SER A 113 -3.81 12.18 9.69
C SER A 113 -4.23 13.64 9.69
N TYR A 114 -5.00 14.05 8.66
CA TYR A 114 -5.52 15.40 8.54
C TYR A 114 -6.44 15.77 9.71
N VAL A 115 -7.47 14.97 9.98
CA VAL A 115 -8.41 15.21 11.09
C VAL A 115 -7.67 15.24 12.43
N SER A 116 -6.74 14.29 12.63
CA SER A 116 -5.92 14.26 13.85
C SER A 116 -5.02 15.50 13.98
N THR A 117 -4.50 16.02 12.87
CA THR A 117 -3.68 17.25 12.87
C THR A 117 -4.52 18.45 13.23
N ARG A 118 -5.71 18.62 12.61
CA ARG A 118 -6.61 19.75 12.90
C ARG A 118 -7.12 19.71 14.34
N LEU A 119 -7.42 18.53 14.88
CA LEU A 119 -7.77 18.36 16.29
C LEU A 119 -6.62 18.75 17.22
N ALA A 120 -5.38 18.30 16.92
CA ALA A 120 -4.22 18.67 17.72
C ALA A 120 -3.95 20.18 17.70
N GLN A 121 -4.15 20.84 16.56
CA GLN A 121 -4.07 22.30 16.44
C GLN A 121 -5.16 23.01 17.27
N ALA A 122 -6.40 22.54 17.21
CA ALA A 122 -7.53 23.14 17.93
C ALA A 122 -7.42 22.97 19.45
N THR A 123 -6.83 21.87 19.91
CA THR A 123 -6.70 21.56 21.35
C THR A 123 -5.33 21.88 21.93
N ASN A 124 -4.37 22.19 21.11
CA ASN A 124 -2.94 22.27 21.43
C ASN A 124 -2.37 20.99 22.10
N GLN A 125 -3.03 19.83 21.89
CA GLN A 125 -2.62 18.55 22.45
C GLN A 125 -1.95 17.70 21.36
N TRP A 126 -0.60 17.68 21.36
CA TRP A 126 0.20 17.00 20.35
C TRP A 126 0.66 15.60 20.73
N LYS A 127 0.67 15.30 22.02
CA LYS A 127 0.95 13.98 22.62
C LYS A 127 -0.11 13.66 23.65
N LEU A 128 -0.34 12.39 23.90
CA LEU A 128 -1.17 11.89 24.97
C LEU A 128 -0.48 10.68 25.60
N ASN A 129 -0.24 10.78 26.90
CA ASN A 129 0.24 9.68 27.73
C ASN A 129 -0.94 9.02 28.44
N GLU A 130 -0.73 7.85 29.01
CA GLU A 130 -1.77 7.09 29.75
C GLU A 130 -2.40 7.88 30.91
N THR A 131 -1.68 8.85 31.46
CA THR A 131 -2.13 9.68 32.58
C THR A 131 -2.88 10.95 32.18
N GLU A 132 -2.91 11.29 30.90
CA GLU A 132 -3.52 12.52 30.39
C GLU A 132 -4.93 12.25 29.86
N THR A 133 -5.85 13.18 30.10
CA THR A 133 -7.21 13.09 29.58
C THR A 133 -7.30 13.71 28.19
N PRO A 134 -7.88 13.00 27.19
CA PRO A 134 -8.12 13.58 25.86
C PRO A 134 -9.06 14.78 25.95
N ILE A 135 -8.68 15.89 25.34
CA ILE A 135 -9.55 17.07 25.24
C ILE A 135 -10.59 16.81 24.11
N PRO A 136 -11.89 16.74 24.45
CA PRO A 136 -12.92 16.56 23.42
C PRO A 136 -12.98 17.78 22.51
N ALA A 137 -12.86 17.56 21.23
CA ALA A 137 -13.02 18.59 20.20
C ALA A 137 -13.58 17.99 18.92
N SER A 138 -14.19 18.82 18.10
CA SER A 138 -14.53 18.51 16.71
C SER A 138 -13.98 19.59 15.81
N ILE A 139 -13.73 19.23 14.54
CA ILE A 139 -13.25 20.15 13.51
C ILE A 139 -14.29 20.31 12.42
N THR A 140 -14.24 21.42 11.70
CA THR A 140 -14.88 21.54 10.39
C THR A 140 -13.89 21.10 9.33
N PHE A 141 -14.26 20.11 8.52
CA PHE A 141 -13.44 19.63 7.41
C PHE A 141 -13.46 20.65 6.29
N ASP A 142 -12.28 21.06 5.84
CA ASP A 142 -12.08 21.92 4.67
C ASP A 142 -11.52 21.08 3.53
N ALA A 143 -12.29 20.98 2.44
CA ALA A 143 -11.93 20.14 1.30
C ALA A 143 -10.72 20.68 0.50
N GLN A 144 -10.54 22.02 0.45
CA GLN A 144 -9.39 22.60 -0.25
C GLN A 144 -8.12 22.42 0.56
N ASP A 145 -8.17 22.73 1.83
CA ASP A 145 -7.05 22.57 2.74
C ASP A 145 -6.61 21.10 2.86
N PHE A 146 -7.58 20.15 2.83
CA PHE A 146 -7.25 18.73 2.75
C PHE A 146 -6.56 18.37 1.44
N ARG A 147 -7.04 18.87 0.27
CA ARG A 147 -6.38 18.62 -1.02
C ARG A 147 -4.94 19.13 -1.03
N ASP A 148 -4.72 20.31 -0.50
CA ASP A 148 -3.38 20.92 -0.46
C ASP A 148 -2.43 20.14 0.47
N THR A 149 -2.95 19.68 1.61
CA THR A 149 -2.21 18.82 2.54
C THR A 149 -1.86 17.47 1.90
N LEU A 150 -2.81 16.87 1.18
CA LEU A 150 -2.62 15.62 0.46
C LEU A 150 -1.57 15.77 -0.64
N ALA A 151 -1.70 16.77 -1.51
CA ALA A 151 -0.76 17.06 -2.59
C ALA A 151 0.66 17.30 -2.07
N GLY A 152 0.81 18.01 -0.95
CA GLY A 152 2.10 18.22 -0.28
C GLY A 152 2.72 16.90 0.20
N THR A 153 1.91 16.02 0.80
CA THR A 153 2.35 14.70 1.26
C THR A 153 2.77 13.81 0.08
N GLU A 154 1.98 13.78 -0.99
CA GLU A 154 2.27 13.04 -2.21
C GLU A 154 3.57 13.50 -2.86
N THR A 155 3.74 14.80 -3.02
CA THR A 155 4.96 15.39 -3.59
C THR A 155 6.19 15.01 -2.78
N PHE A 156 6.10 15.07 -1.45
CA PHE A 156 7.20 14.69 -0.57
C PHE A 156 7.57 13.21 -0.73
N LEU A 157 6.58 12.31 -0.62
CA LEU A 157 6.83 10.87 -0.72
C LEU A 157 7.30 10.45 -2.12
N ALA A 158 6.72 11.04 -3.19
CA ALA A 158 7.18 10.80 -4.55
C ALA A 158 8.64 11.25 -4.76
N GLY A 159 9.01 12.41 -4.17
CA GLY A 159 10.38 12.89 -4.18
C GLY A 159 11.36 11.94 -3.47
N ILE A 160 10.98 11.39 -2.32
CA ILE A 160 11.78 10.37 -1.61
C ILE A 160 11.93 9.12 -2.46
N MET A 161 10.81 8.57 -2.97
CA MET A 161 10.82 7.36 -3.80
C MET A 161 11.71 7.53 -5.03
N HIS A 162 11.57 8.63 -5.77
CA HIS A 162 12.38 8.91 -6.95
C HIS A 162 13.88 8.93 -6.63
N ARG A 163 14.27 9.62 -5.55
CA ARG A 163 15.67 9.70 -5.11
C ARG A 163 16.23 8.32 -4.71
N LEU A 164 15.43 7.48 -4.06
CA LEU A 164 15.84 6.12 -3.74
C LEU A 164 16.01 5.27 -4.99
N GLN A 165 15.10 5.39 -5.97
CA GLN A 165 15.17 4.66 -7.24
C GLN A 165 16.44 5.00 -8.02
N ILE A 166 16.74 6.30 -8.23
CA ILE A 166 17.93 6.71 -8.99
C ILE A 166 19.25 6.38 -8.28
N SER A 167 19.24 6.21 -6.96
CA SER A 167 20.42 5.83 -6.16
C SER A 167 20.53 4.31 -5.91
N GLY A 168 19.57 3.52 -6.41
CA GLY A 168 19.54 2.06 -6.25
C GLY A 168 19.32 1.62 -4.79
N GLN A 169 18.62 2.44 -4.00
CA GLN A 169 18.30 2.16 -2.60
C GLN A 169 16.85 1.76 -2.44
N SER A 170 16.54 1.09 -1.33
CA SER A 170 15.18 0.76 -0.91
C SER A 170 14.91 1.32 0.49
N ALA A 171 13.63 1.48 0.83
CA ALA A 171 13.17 1.84 2.16
C ALA A 171 12.38 0.69 2.80
N PHE A 172 12.32 0.68 4.14
CA PHE A 172 11.34 -0.11 4.86
C PHE A 172 10.04 0.70 4.96
N TRP A 173 8.98 0.18 4.34
CA TRP A 173 7.67 0.82 4.34
C TRP A 173 6.83 0.31 5.50
N LEU A 174 6.32 1.23 6.31
CA LEU A 174 5.59 0.96 7.53
C LEU A 174 4.27 1.74 7.54
N GLY A 175 3.15 1.08 7.79
CA GLY A 175 1.86 1.72 7.99
C GLY A 175 1.58 1.99 9.47
N TYR A 176 0.77 3.00 9.77
CA TYR A 176 0.35 3.33 11.13
C TYR A 176 -0.23 2.12 11.89
N ASP A 177 -1.02 1.30 11.20
CA ASP A 177 -1.67 0.14 11.81
C ASP A 177 -0.66 -0.98 12.15
N ASP A 178 0.48 -1.00 11.44
CA ASP A 178 1.55 -1.99 11.64
C ASP A 178 2.42 -1.67 12.86
N LEU A 179 2.36 -0.43 13.39
CA LEU A 179 3.16 0.02 14.53
C LEU A 179 2.89 -0.76 15.84
N ARG A 180 1.77 -1.45 15.91
CA ARG A 180 1.36 -2.26 17.08
C ARG A 180 1.55 -3.76 16.84
N ASP A 181 2.06 -4.14 15.69
CA ASP A 181 2.37 -5.53 15.34
C ASP A 181 3.82 -5.83 15.72
N ALA A 182 4.01 -6.67 16.73
CA ALA A 182 5.33 -7.05 17.24
C ALA A 182 6.16 -7.78 16.18
N ASP A 183 5.54 -8.55 15.27
CA ASP A 183 6.27 -9.26 14.22
C ASP A 183 6.78 -8.27 13.16
N VAL A 184 6.01 -7.25 12.82
CA VAL A 184 6.43 -6.17 11.91
C VAL A 184 7.55 -5.34 12.55
N MET A 185 7.43 -4.99 13.84
CA MET A 185 8.47 -4.24 14.56
C MET A 185 9.76 -5.04 14.69
N THR A 186 9.67 -6.35 14.92
CA THR A 186 10.82 -7.25 14.91
C THR A 186 11.47 -7.30 13.54
N GLY A 187 10.66 -7.42 12.47
CA GLY A 187 11.14 -7.37 11.09
C GLY A 187 11.88 -6.07 10.74
N LEU A 188 11.36 -4.93 11.18
CA LEU A 188 12.03 -3.63 11.04
C LEU A 188 13.40 -3.63 11.71
N LEU A 189 13.50 -4.10 12.97
CA LEU A 189 14.78 -4.14 13.70
C LEU A 189 15.78 -5.09 13.06
N HIS A 190 15.31 -6.27 12.60
CA HIS A 190 16.16 -7.20 11.85
C HIS A 190 16.69 -6.56 10.55
N TRP A 191 15.83 -5.84 9.81
CA TRP A 191 16.24 -5.12 8.62
C TRP A 191 17.25 -3.99 8.93
N LEU A 192 17.09 -3.31 10.07
CA LEU A 192 18.05 -2.32 10.58
C LEU A 192 19.37 -2.94 11.08
N GLY A 193 19.51 -4.27 11.03
CA GLY A 193 20.72 -4.98 11.44
C GLY A 193 20.70 -5.52 12.87
N ARG A 194 19.60 -5.37 13.61
CA ARG A 194 19.43 -5.88 14.98
C ARG A 194 18.81 -7.27 14.99
N ARG A 195 19.51 -8.22 14.36
CA ARG A 195 19.10 -9.64 14.29
C ARG A 195 19.31 -10.40 15.61
N ASP A 196 19.93 -9.75 16.59
CA ASP A 196 20.11 -10.24 17.96
C ASP A 196 18.83 -10.20 18.81
N LEU A 197 17.73 -9.63 18.27
CA LEU A 197 16.46 -9.48 18.95
C LEU A 197 15.47 -10.54 18.48
N ASP A 198 15.03 -11.43 19.37
CA ASP A 198 14.06 -12.47 19.04
C ASP A 198 12.66 -11.88 18.79
N ARG A 199 12.27 -10.88 19.60
CA ARG A 199 10.97 -10.21 19.54
C ARG A 199 11.06 -8.79 20.05
N VAL A 200 10.35 -7.88 19.38
CA VAL A 200 10.27 -6.46 19.74
C VAL A 200 8.82 -6.10 20.02
N GLU A 201 8.53 -5.81 21.29
CA GLU A 201 7.21 -5.36 21.68
C GLU A 201 7.06 -3.84 21.45
N PRO A 202 5.99 -3.39 20.78
CA PRO A 202 5.70 -1.97 20.63
C PRO A 202 5.55 -1.26 21.97
N ALA A 203 5.87 0.04 22.01
CA ALA A 203 5.65 0.86 23.18
C ALA A 203 4.14 0.94 23.54
N THR A 204 3.81 0.78 24.79
CA THR A 204 2.41 0.81 25.29
C THR A 204 2.02 2.13 25.92
N ASP A 205 2.99 2.93 26.35
CA ASP A 205 2.81 4.24 27.01
C ASP A 205 2.29 5.37 26.08
N GLN A 206 2.19 5.09 24.78
CA GLN A 206 1.63 6.01 23.80
C GLN A 206 0.23 5.54 23.39
N VAL A 207 -0.80 6.26 23.85
CA VAL A 207 -2.19 5.95 23.49
C VAL A 207 -2.68 6.80 22.32
N PRO A 208 -3.66 6.30 21.53
CA PRO A 208 -4.29 7.11 20.50
C PRO A 208 -4.94 8.35 21.13
N GLN A 209 -4.56 9.55 20.68
CA GLN A 209 -5.09 10.80 21.25
C GLN A 209 -6.59 10.97 21.08
N ASN A 210 -7.16 10.39 20.03
CA ASN A 210 -8.58 10.53 19.74
C ASN A 210 -9.15 9.25 19.13
N PRO A 211 -9.46 8.22 19.94
CA PRO A 211 -9.98 6.93 19.46
C PRO A 211 -11.45 6.99 19.04
N ARG A 212 -12.15 8.16 19.22
CA ARG A 212 -13.56 8.32 18.89
C ARG A 212 -13.84 8.08 17.40
N PRO A 213 -15.07 7.70 17.04
CA PRO A 213 -15.50 7.60 15.63
C PRO A 213 -15.33 8.90 14.86
N MET A 214 -15.17 8.83 13.54
CA MET A 214 -15.02 10.02 12.68
C MET A 214 -16.21 10.98 12.81
N ALA A 215 -17.40 10.46 12.99
CA ALA A 215 -18.63 11.23 13.17
C ALA A 215 -18.61 12.19 14.40
N GLU A 216 -17.82 11.86 15.41
CA GLU A 216 -17.67 12.70 16.60
C GLU A 216 -16.52 13.71 16.48
N LYS A 217 -15.66 13.50 15.50
CA LYS A 217 -14.47 14.34 15.26
C LYS A 217 -14.72 15.44 14.22
N VAL A 218 -15.69 15.23 13.33
CA VAL A 218 -15.95 16.13 12.19
C VAL A 218 -17.38 16.62 12.25
N ALA A 219 -17.56 17.94 12.40
CA ALA A 219 -18.86 18.56 12.54
C ALA A 219 -19.69 18.53 11.24
N ASN A 220 -19.03 18.58 10.07
CA ASN A 220 -19.64 18.56 8.75
C ASN A 220 -19.35 17.26 7.99
N LEU A 221 -19.62 16.12 8.64
CA LEU A 221 -19.25 14.80 8.14
C LEU A 221 -19.79 14.49 6.72
N ASP A 222 -21.02 14.89 6.40
CA ASP A 222 -21.63 14.63 5.10
C ASP A 222 -20.93 15.42 3.99
N GLN A 223 -20.58 16.70 4.25
CA GLN A 223 -19.79 17.50 3.31
C GLN A 223 -18.38 16.90 3.11
N MET A 224 -17.78 16.37 4.18
CA MET A 224 -16.51 15.64 4.07
C MET A 224 -16.66 14.41 3.17
N ARG A 225 -17.71 13.60 3.36
CA ARG A 225 -17.96 12.40 2.54
C ARG A 225 -18.15 12.75 1.06
N ASP A 226 -18.93 13.79 0.78
CA ASP A 226 -19.18 14.27 -0.59
C ASP A 226 -17.88 14.77 -1.24
N ALA A 227 -17.05 15.52 -0.50
CA ALA A 227 -15.76 15.99 -0.98
C ALA A 227 -14.81 14.84 -1.28
N LEU A 228 -14.71 13.86 -0.38
CA LEU A 228 -13.86 12.66 -0.58
C LEU A 228 -14.35 11.78 -1.73
N ALA A 229 -15.67 11.69 -1.93
CA ALA A 229 -16.26 10.96 -3.06
C ALA A 229 -15.90 11.57 -4.42
N ALA A 230 -15.70 12.89 -4.46
CA ALA A 230 -15.33 13.62 -5.67
C ALA A 230 -13.82 13.61 -5.94
N MET A 231 -13.00 13.24 -4.95
CA MET A 231 -11.55 13.16 -5.13
C MET A 231 -11.16 11.82 -5.78
N ASP A 232 -10.12 11.89 -6.62
CA ASP A 232 -9.41 10.68 -6.99
C ASP A 232 -8.69 10.15 -5.73
N PRO A 233 -8.97 8.92 -5.24
CA PRO A 233 -8.32 8.40 -4.05
C PRO A 233 -6.84 8.08 -4.25
N PHE A 234 -6.26 8.43 -5.40
CA PHE A 234 -4.91 8.05 -5.78
C PHE A 234 -3.94 9.19 -5.84
N GLY A 235 -3.06 9.02 -5.08
CA GLY A 235 -1.72 9.42 -5.14
C GLY A 235 -0.82 8.22 -4.95
N LEU A 236 0.06 8.24 -4.00
CA LEU A 236 0.98 7.15 -3.71
C LEU A 236 0.30 5.97 -3.03
N THR A 237 0.81 4.78 -3.29
CA THR A 237 0.28 3.45 -2.95
C THR A 237 -0.13 3.22 -1.49
N ARG A 238 0.11 4.11 -0.56
CA ARG A 238 -0.33 4.01 0.84
C ARG A 238 -1.14 5.19 1.30
N ILE A 239 -1.53 6.01 0.37
CA ILE A 239 -2.52 7.04 0.56
C ILE A 239 -3.88 6.42 0.27
N PRO A 240 -4.92 6.86 0.90
CA PRO A 240 -5.98 6.06 1.45
C PRO A 240 -6.57 5.08 0.45
N GLY A 241 -6.27 3.83 0.65
CA GLY A 241 -7.21 2.82 0.21
C GLY A 241 -8.38 2.87 1.16
N PHE A 242 -9.52 3.32 0.70
CA PHE A 242 -10.79 3.13 1.42
C PHE A 242 -11.27 1.68 1.28
N GLU A 243 -10.63 0.91 0.42
CA GLU A 243 -10.89 -0.49 0.21
C GLU A 243 -10.39 -1.30 1.41
N PRO A 244 -11.18 -2.25 1.92
CA PRO A 244 -10.78 -3.07 3.06
C PRO A 244 -9.51 -3.88 2.77
N ARG A 245 -8.60 -3.94 3.73
CA ARG A 245 -7.39 -4.77 3.67
C ARG A 245 -7.75 -6.23 3.43
N ARG A 246 -6.95 -6.90 2.59
CA ARG A 246 -7.13 -8.30 2.26
C ARG A 246 -6.13 -9.21 2.95
N GLY A 247 -6.56 -10.45 3.17
CA GLY A 247 -5.66 -11.51 3.62
C GLY A 247 -4.76 -12.03 2.49
N PRO A 248 -3.77 -12.86 2.82
CA PRO A 248 -2.78 -13.34 1.86
C PRO A 248 -3.30 -14.36 0.83
N ALA A 249 -4.53 -14.84 0.96
CA ALA A 249 -5.19 -15.78 0.04
C ALA A 249 -4.38 -17.07 -0.28
N VAL A 250 -3.53 -17.52 0.62
CA VAL A 250 -2.62 -18.67 0.45
C VAL A 250 -3.27 -19.92 -0.13
N PRO A 251 -4.53 -20.29 0.22
CA PRO A 251 -5.15 -21.46 -0.38
C PRO A 251 -5.35 -21.40 -1.91
N SER A 252 -5.32 -20.19 -2.49
CA SER A 252 -5.40 -20.02 -3.95
C SER A 252 -4.06 -20.15 -4.68
N PHE A 253 -2.96 -20.18 -3.97
CA PHE A 253 -1.62 -20.21 -4.57
C PHE A 253 -1.33 -21.57 -5.19
N VAL A 254 -0.53 -21.54 -6.26
CA VAL A 254 -0.16 -22.73 -7.03
C VAL A 254 1.36 -22.79 -7.15
N THR A 255 1.96 -23.93 -6.86
CA THR A 255 3.38 -24.16 -7.06
C THR A 255 3.64 -25.12 -8.19
N SER A 256 4.84 -25.06 -8.75
CA SER A 256 5.44 -26.11 -9.59
C SER A 256 6.85 -26.35 -9.11
N ASP A 257 7.25 -27.62 -9.06
CA ASP A 257 8.60 -28.03 -8.65
C ASP A 257 9.61 -27.96 -9.83
N ALA A 258 9.19 -27.42 -10.98
CA ALA A 258 10.05 -27.25 -12.14
C ALA A 258 11.26 -26.33 -11.81
N GLY A 259 12.47 -26.76 -12.16
CA GLY A 259 13.71 -26.03 -11.89
C GLY A 259 13.94 -25.78 -10.40
N ARG A 260 14.03 -24.48 -10.02
CA ARG A 260 14.15 -24.08 -8.60
C ARG A 260 12.79 -23.90 -7.91
N GLY A 261 11.70 -24.15 -8.60
CA GLY A 261 10.34 -23.94 -8.15
C GLY A 261 9.74 -22.61 -8.61
N LEU A 262 8.46 -22.66 -8.96
CA LEU A 262 7.63 -21.50 -9.28
C LEU A 262 6.46 -21.41 -8.32
N LEU A 263 6.16 -20.24 -7.81
CA LEU A 263 5.02 -19.94 -6.97
C LEU A 263 4.13 -18.90 -7.65
N PHE A 264 2.99 -19.33 -8.18
CA PHE A 264 1.98 -18.47 -8.75
C PHE A 264 0.99 -18.01 -7.68
N MET A 265 0.80 -16.71 -7.58
CA MET A 265 -0.10 -16.03 -6.65
C MET A 265 -1.25 -15.39 -7.44
N PRO A 266 -2.36 -16.12 -7.72
CA PRO A 266 -3.39 -15.67 -8.65
C PRO A 266 -4.21 -14.51 -8.11
N VAL A 267 -4.37 -13.47 -8.90
CA VAL A 267 -5.39 -12.44 -8.69
C VAL A 267 -6.72 -12.97 -9.21
N ARG A 268 -7.77 -12.95 -8.38
CA ARG A 268 -9.10 -13.40 -8.80
C ARG A 268 -9.66 -12.51 -9.92
N GLY A 269 -10.18 -13.13 -10.98
CA GLY A 269 -10.57 -12.42 -12.21
C GLY A 269 -9.39 -12.11 -13.13
N GLY A 270 -8.19 -12.62 -12.84
CA GLY A 270 -7.04 -12.62 -13.76
C GLY A 270 -7.01 -13.90 -14.60
N PRO A 271 -6.00 -14.07 -15.49
CA PRO A 271 -5.89 -15.17 -16.44
C PRO A 271 -5.43 -16.48 -15.77
N THR A 272 -6.03 -16.83 -14.63
CA THR A 272 -5.60 -17.95 -13.76
C THR A 272 -5.58 -19.28 -14.49
N GLY A 273 -6.58 -19.55 -15.33
CA GLY A 273 -6.67 -20.82 -16.08
C GLY A 273 -5.53 -20.98 -17.08
N ILE A 274 -5.22 -19.92 -17.81
CA ILE A 274 -4.15 -19.89 -18.81
C ILE A 274 -2.79 -20.12 -18.11
N VAL A 275 -2.52 -19.40 -17.03
CA VAL A 275 -1.27 -19.51 -16.28
C VAL A 275 -1.10 -20.89 -15.65
N ARG A 276 -2.17 -21.47 -15.07
CA ARG A 276 -2.11 -22.83 -14.52
C ARG A 276 -1.86 -23.88 -15.60
N GLY A 277 -2.52 -23.74 -16.77
CA GLY A 277 -2.29 -24.61 -17.93
C GLY A 277 -0.85 -24.56 -18.43
N TRP A 278 -0.26 -23.37 -18.45
CA TRP A 278 1.16 -23.20 -18.79
C TRP A 278 2.08 -23.84 -17.72
N MET A 279 1.83 -23.59 -16.43
CA MET A 279 2.65 -24.21 -15.36
C MET A 279 2.60 -25.74 -15.41
N ALA A 280 1.45 -26.31 -15.72
CA ALA A 280 1.28 -27.77 -15.86
C ALA A 280 2.11 -28.37 -17.02
N GLN A 281 2.48 -27.58 -18.03
CA GLN A 281 3.38 -28.02 -19.10
C GLN A 281 4.87 -27.99 -18.68
N LEU A 282 5.20 -27.23 -17.62
CA LEU A 282 6.55 -27.14 -17.10
C LEU A 282 6.86 -28.26 -16.09
N GLY A 283 5.85 -28.83 -15.43
CA GLY A 283 5.97 -29.87 -14.43
C GLY A 283 4.75 -30.00 -13.56
N ASP A 284 4.80 -30.89 -12.58
CA ASP A 284 3.69 -31.11 -11.65
C ASP A 284 3.34 -29.82 -10.90
N THR A 285 2.05 -29.57 -10.77
CA THR A 285 1.53 -28.41 -10.04
C THR A 285 0.76 -28.83 -8.80
N ARG A 286 0.90 -28.06 -7.73
CA ARG A 286 0.20 -28.27 -6.46
C ARG A 286 -0.49 -26.99 -6.01
N GLY A 287 -1.70 -27.13 -5.43
CA GLY A 287 -2.50 -26.04 -4.85
C GLY A 287 -2.99 -26.37 -3.44
N ASP A 288 -4.03 -25.65 -3.00
CA ASP A 288 -4.72 -25.84 -1.73
C ASP A 288 -3.81 -25.81 -0.49
N TYR A 289 -2.90 -24.83 -0.50
CA TYR A 289 -1.93 -24.66 0.57
C TYR A 289 -2.55 -24.03 1.83
N THR A 290 -2.11 -24.53 2.99
CA THR A 290 -2.14 -23.74 4.23
C THR A 290 -0.88 -22.87 4.30
N GLN A 291 -0.88 -21.86 5.16
CA GLN A 291 0.35 -21.05 5.37
C GLN A 291 1.53 -21.92 5.83
N SER A 292 1.29 -22.90 6.70
CA SER A 292 2.32 -23.81 7.20
C SER A 292 2.90 -24.68 6.09
N SER A 293 2.02 -25.33 5.29
CA SER A 293 2.49 -26.22 4.21
C SER A 293 3.23 -25.46 3.11
N LEU A 294 2.81 -24.21 2.80
CA LEU A 294 3.52 -23.39 1.82
C LEU A 294 4.87 -22.87 2.35
N ARG A 295 4.97 -22.56 3.65
CA ARG A 295 6.28 -22.25 4.26
C ARG A 295 7.22 -23.45 4.18
N GLY A 296 6.72 -24.69 4.33
CA GLY A 296 7.46 -25.93 4.11
C GLY A 296 8.00 -25.98 2.68
N TRP A 297 7.11 -25.89 1.69
CA TRP A 297 7.50 -25.92 0.28
C TRP A 297 8.56 -24.87 -0.07
N ARG A 298 8.43 -23.64 0.44
CA ARG A 298 9.41 -22.55 0.20
C ARG A 298 10.79 -22.87 0.80
N ARG A 299 10.87 -23.55 1.94
CA ARG A 299 12.14 -24.00 2.53
C ARG A 299 12.80 -25.07 1.69
N ASP A 300 11.98 -25.98 1.13
CA ASP A 300 12.46 -27.10 0.32
C ASP A 300 12.90 -26.65 -1.09
N HIS A 301 12.46 -25.44 -1.52
CA HIS A 301 12.79 -24.85 -2.82
C HIS A 301 13.54 -23.50 -2.64
N PRO A 302 14.77 -23.52 -2.12
CA PRO A 302 15.55 -22.29 -1.98
C PRO A 302 15.86 -21.70 -3.36
N GLY A 303 15.49 -20.44 -3.57
CA GLY A 303 15.64 -19.76 -4.86
C GLY A 303 14.47 -19.92 -5.82
N HIS A 304 13.32 -20.46 -5.35
CA HIS A 304 12.05 -20.37 -6.09
C HIS A 304 11.75 -18.94 -6.52
N ARG A 305 10.89 -18.78 -7.51
CA ARG A 305 10.39 -17.47 -7.94
C ARG A 305 8.88 -17.38 -7.77
N ALA A 306 8.45 -16.34 -7.05
CA ALA A 306 7.05 -16.02 -6.86
C ALA A 306 6.59 -14.98 -7.88
N PHE A 307 5.41 -15.16 -8.46
CA PHE A 307 4.86 -14.23 -9.43
C PHE A 307 3.35 -14.15 -9.38
N THR A 308 2.83 -13.06 -9.91
CA THR A 308 1.41 -12.85 -10.16
C THR A 308 1.20 -12.30 -11.55
N VAL A 309 0.00 -12.51 -12.12
CA VAL A 309 -0.38 -11.99 -13.43
C VAL A 309 -1.60 -11.10 -13.26
N LEU A 310 -1.48 -9.86 -13.73
CA LEU A 310 -2.52 -8.84 -13.70
C LEU A 310 -3.27 -8.80 -15.02
N ARG A 311 -4.57 -8.65 -14.92
CA ARG A 311 -5.45 -8.39 -16.05
C ARG A 311 -5.76 -6.90 -16.15
N HIS A 312 -5.95 -6.38 -17.36
CA HIS A 312 -6.38 -5.01 -17.53
C HIS A 312 -7.66 -4.71 -16.72
N PRO A 313 -7.72 -3.61 -15.93
CA PRO A 313 -8.82 -3.39 -15.00
C PRO A 313 -10.21 -3.33 -15.66
N LEU A 314 -10.31 -2.77 -16.87
CA LEU A 314 -11.56 -2.72 -17.64
C LEU A 314 -12.05 -4.13 -18.01
N LEU A 315 -11.18 -4.98 -18.56
CA LEU A 315 -11.53 -6.37 -18.90
C LEU A 315 -11.90 -7.18 -17.66
N ARG A 316 -11.16 -7.00 -16.59
CA ARG A 316 -11.44 -7.66 -15.30
C ARG A 316 -12.78 -7.23 -14.70
N ALA A 317 -13.11 -5.94 -14.80
CA ALA A 317 -14.42 -5.42 -14.38
C ALA A 317 -15.56 -5.98 -15.22
N TRP A 318 -15.34 -6.13 -16.52
CA TRP A 318 -16.29 -6.74 -17.43
C TRP A 318 -16.60 -8.20 -17.06
N GLU A 319 -15.58 -9.00 -16.79
CA GLU A 319 -15.77 -10.38 -16.33
C GLU A 319 -16.48 -10.46 -14.99
N ALA A 320 -16.15 -9.54 -14.06
CA ALA A 320 -16.86 -9.45 -12.80
C ALA A 320 -18.35 -9.11 -13.01
N PHE A 321 -18.65 -8.23 -13.97
CA PHE A 321 -20.02 -7.91 -14.38
C PHE A 321 -20.75 -9.14 -14.96
N LEU A 322 -20.12 -9.85 -15.90
CA LEU A 322 -20.69 -11.10 -16.46
C LEU A 322 -20.91 -12.16 -15.37
N HIS A 323 -19.98 -12.27 -14.43
CA HIS A 323 -20.17 -13.18 -13.29
C HIS A 323 -21.37 -12.77 -12.42
N VAL A 324 -21.54 -11.48 -12.15
CA VAL A 324 -22.72 -10.97 -11.41
C VAL A 324 -24.00 -11.26 -12.17
N LEU A 325 -24.00 -11.14 -13.48
CA LEU A 325 -25.16 -11.44 -14.31
C LEU A 325 -25.54 -12.93 -14.30
N GLY A 326 -24.55 -13.82 -14.42
CA GLY A 326 -24.77 -15.24 -14.68
C GLY A 326 -24.66 -16.18 -13.49
N ALA A 327 -23.71 -15.93 -12.58
CA ALA A 327 -23.29 -16.89 -11.55
C ALA A 327 -23.35 -16.36 -10.11
N ALA A 328 -23.67 -15.08 -9.91
CA ALA A 328 -23.77 -14.52 -8.57
C ALA A 328 -25.03 -15.02 -7.85
N LYS A 329 -24.93 -15.11 -6.52
CA LYS A 329 -26.07 -15.48 -5.68
C LYS A 329 -27.23 -14.50 -5.86
N PRO A 330 -28.48 -14.96 -5.85
CA PRO A 330 -29.66 -14.11 -6.03
C PRO A 330 -29.70 -12.92 -5.05
N GLU A 331 -29.27 -13.13 -3.80
CA GLU A 331 -29.27 -12.10 -2.77
C GLU A 331 -28.31 -10.95 -3.13
N LEU A 332 -27.15 -11.25 -3.72
CA LEU A 332 -26.22 -10.22 -4.19
C LEU A 332 -26.81 -9.42 -5.35
N ARG A 333 -27.44 -10.10 -6.31
CA ARG A 333 -28.10 -9.46 -7.45
C ARG A 333 -29.25 -8.56 -7.00
N GLN A 334 -30.06 -9.04 -6.06
CA GLN A 334 -31.14 -8.25 -5.47
C GLN A 334 -30.60 -7.00 -4.77
N LEU A 335 -29.56 -7.12 -3.95
CA LEU A 335 -28.93 -6.01 -3.26
C LEU A 335 -28.36 -4.97 -4.23
N LEU A 336 -27.72 -5.41 -5.31
CA LEU A 336 -27.20 -4.51 -6.35
C LEU A 336 -28.34 -3.74 -7.05
N ARG A 337 -29.47 -4.39 -7.34
CA ARG A 337 -30.65 -3.75 -7.96
C ARG A 337 -31.35 -2.76 -7.02
N GLU A 338 -31.71 -3.21 -5.84
CA GLU A 338 -32.62 -2.49 -4.95
C GLU A 338 -31.92 -1.38 -4.17
N VAL A 339 -30.72 -1.67 -3.65
CA VAL A 339 -29.97 -0.74 -2.80
C VAL A 339 -28.99 0.11 -3.61
N HIS A 340 -28.25 -0.54 -4.51
CA HIS A 340 -27.17 0.15 -5.26
C HIS A 340 -27.59 0.63 -6.64
N ARG A 341 -28.85 0.38 -7.04
CA ARG A 341 -29.48 0.85 -8.28
C ARG A 341 -28.69 0.51 -9.54
N VAL A 342 -28.08 -0.68 -9.56
CA VAL A 342 -27.49 -1.26 -10.75
C VAL A 342 -28.59 -1.95 -11.53
N ALA A 343 -28.89 -1.55 -12.75
CA ALA A 343 -29.98 -2.11 -13.55
C ALA A 343 -29.61 -3.49 -14.08
N LEU A 344 -29.53 -4.49 -13.20
CA LEU A 344 -29.34 -5.89 -13.59
C LEU A 344 -30.63 -6.46 -14.17
N PRO A 345 -30.55 -7.26 -15.26
CA PRO A 345 -31.75 -7.92 -15.79
C PRO A 345 -32.31 -8.93 -14.79
N PRO A 346 -33.59 -9.29 -14.90
CA PRO A 346 -34.14 -10.44 -14.21
C PRO A 346 -33.36 -11.72 -14.50
N ASP A 347 -33.50 -12.71 -13.61
CA ASP A 347 -32.80 -13.98 -13.76
C ASP A 347 -33.26 -14.70 -15.04
N GLY A 348 -32.34 -15.05 -15.92
CA GLY A 348 -32.58 -15.73 -17.18
C GLY A 348 -32.67 -14.87 -18.44
N GLU A 349 -32.69 -13.55 -18.33
CA GLU A 349 -32.80 -12.62 -19.48
C GLU A 349 -31.45 -12.19 -20.11
N LEU A 350 -30.35 -12.85 -19.79
CA LEU A 350 -29.01 -12.52 -20.27
C LEU A 350 -28.81 -12.56 -21.80
N VAL A 351 -29.62 -13.36 -22.49
CA VAL A 351 -29.42 -13.70 -23.90
C VAL A 351 -30.01 -12.68 -24.89
N ALA A 352 -30.82 -11.72 -24.40
CA ALA A 352 -31.61 -10.83 -25.25
C ALA A 352 -31.20 -9.34 -25.22
N MET A 353 -30.05 -8.99 -24.59
CA MET A 353 -29.63 -7.59 -24.53
C MET A 353 -28.84 -7.19 -25.76
N ASP A 354 -29.21 -6.09 -26.41
CA ASP A 354 -28.37 -5.43 -27.37
C ASP A 354 -27.11 -4.82 -26.73
N GLU A 355 -26.13 -4.54 -27.55
CA GLU A 355 -24.85 -4.00 -27.09
C GLU A 355 -24.97 -2.66 -26.34
N ALA A 356 -25.87 -1.80 -26.76
CA ALA A 356 -26.13 -0.51 -26.12
C ALA A 356 -26.70 -0.68 -24.70
N ALA A 357 -27.61 -1.65 -24.50
CA ALA A 357 -28.13 -2.00 -23.19
C ALA A 357 -27.08 -2.61 -22.28
N GLN A 358 -26.18 -3.44 -22.84
CA GLN A 358 -25.05 -4.01 -22.09
C GLN A 358 -24.08 -2.91 -21.66
N ALA A 359 -23.69 -1.99 -22.57
CA ALA A 359 -22.81 -0.87 -22.27
C ALA A 359 -23.34 0.03 -21.14
N ARG A 360 -24.61 0.40 -21.23
CA ARG A 360 -25.25 1.22 -20.20
C ARG A 360 -25.23 0.55 -18.82
N ARG A 361 -25.62 -0.74 -18.74
CA ARG A 361 -25.66 -1.50 -17.48
C ARG A 361 -24.28 -1.76 -16.91
N PHE A 362 -23.31 -2.00 -17.78
CA PHE A 362 -21.90 -2.10 -17.35
C PHE A 362 -21.38 -0.77 -16.82
N GLY A 363 -21.71 0.36 -17.44
CA GLY A 363 -21.41 1.70 -16.95
C GLY A 363 -21.97 1.96 -15.56
N GLU A 364 -23.24 1.54 -15.30
CA GLU A 364 -23.85 1.62 -13.97
C GLU A 364 -23.12 0.74 -12.94
N PHE A 365 -22.69 -0.46 -13.34
CA PHE A 365 -21.90 -1.35 -12.51
C PHE A 365 -20.53 -0.74 -12.20
N LEU A 366 -19.84 -0.11 -13.15
CA LEU A 366 -18.61 0.63 -12.93
C LEU A 366 -18.81 1.79 -11.96
N GLY A 367 -19.92 2.51 -12.05
CA GLY A 367 -20.32 3.52 -11.08
C GLY A 367 -20.54 2.97 -9.67
N PHE A 368 -21.12 1.77 -9.56
CA PHE A 368 -21.19 1.04 -8.29
C PHE A 368 -19.80 0.65 -7.78
N LEU A 369 -18.95 0.07 -8.64
CA LEU A 369 -17.58 -0.33 -8.26
C LEU A 369 -16.77 0.85 -7.73
N ARG A 370 -16.87 2.01 -8.37
CA ARG A 370 -16.21 3.23 -7.88
C ARG A 370 -16.59 3.55 -6.43
N ARG A 371 -17.88 3.48 -6.09
CA ARG A 371 -18.35 3.71 -4.70
C ARG A 371 -17.93 2.59 -3.76
N ASN A 372 -18.03 1.33 -4.20
CA ASN A 372 -17.70 0.16 -3.37
C ASN A 372 -16.22 0.10 -3.01
N LEU A 373 -15.33 0.33 -3.99
CA LEU A 373 -13.88 0.36 -3.78
C LEU A 373 -13.44 1.55 -2.92
N ASN A 374 -14.24 2.62 -2.89
CA ASN A 374 -14.03 3.79 -2.03
C ASN A 374 -14.71 3.68 -0.65
N GLY A 375 -15.18 2.50 -0.26
CA GLY A 375 -15.79 2.27 1.05
C GLY A 375 -17.13 2.99 1.26
N GLN A 376 -17.80 3.41 0.18
CA GLN A 376 -19.04 4.22 0.23
C GLN A 376 -20.31 3.36 0.10
N THR A 377 -20.19 2.07 0.19
CA THR A 377 -21.34 1.16 0.15
C THR A 377 -21.34 0.26 1.39
N SER A 378 -22.51 -0.22 1.78
CA SER A 378 -22.66 -1.21 2.85
C SER A 378 -22.24 -2.62 2.43
N LEU A 379 -22.06 -2.85 1.12
CA LEU A 379 -21.67 -4.14 0.59
C LEU A 379 -20.14 -4.31 0.71
N PRO A 380 -19.65 -5.38 1.37
CA PRO A 380 -18.23 -5.68 1.40
C PRO A 380 -17.68 -5.86 -0.02
N THR A 381 -16.49 -5.32 -0.26
CA THR A 381 -15.81 -5.47 -1.56
C THR A 381 -15.52 -6.93 -1.85
N HIS A 382 -16.12 -7.47 -2.91
CA HIS A 382 -15.97 -8.86 -3.29
C HIS A 382 -14.60 -9.12 -3.94
N PRO A 383 -13.94 -10.28 -3.68
CA PRO A 383 -12.63 -10.58 -4.26
C PRO A 383 -12.58 -10.56 -5.80
N GLY A 384 -13.70 -10.80 -6.47
CA GLY A 384 -13.77 -10.80 -7.93
C GLY A 384 -13.64 -9.43 -8.58
N TRP A 385 -13.95 -8.35 -7.84
CA TRP A 385 -13.79 -6.98 -8.32
C TRP A 385 -12.96 -6.08 -7.42
N ALA A 386 -12.36 -6.59 -6.36
CA ALA A 386 -11.39 -5.84 -5.56
C ALA A 386 -10.24 -5.31 -6.41
N SER A 387 -9.62 -4.19 -6.04
CA SER A 387 -8.45 -3.71 -6.76
C SER A 387 -7.31 -4.74 -6.72
N GLN A 388 -6.55 -4.84 -7.79
CA GLN A 388 -5.38 -5.72 -7.86
C GLN A 388 -4.29 -5.25 -6.91
N THR A 389 -4.17 -3.95 -6.71
CA THR A 389 -3.30 -3.33 -5.70
C THR A 389 -3.56 -3.88 -4.30
N GLU A 390 -4.82 -3.88 -3.84
CA GLU A 390 -5.15 -4.40 -2.50
C GLU A 390 -5.03 -5.93 -2.40
N ILE A 391 -5.26 -6.65 -3.49
CA ILE A 391 -5.04 -8.10 -3.53
C ILE A 391 -3.55 -8.40 -3.36
N ILE A 392 -2.66 -7.71 -4.09
CA ILE A 392 -1.21 -7.90 -3.99
C ILE A 392 -0.70 -7.43 -2.63
N ALA A 393 -1.20 -6.32 -2.10
CA ALA A 393 -0.92 -5.90 -0.73
C ALA A 393 -1.31 -6.97 0.30
N GLY A 394 -2.40 -7.71 0.04
CA GLY A 394 -2.77 -8.88 0.82
C GLY A 394 -1.75 -10.02 0.72
N PHE A 395 -1.24 -10.32 -0.47
CA PHE A 395 -0.23 -11.35 -0.68
C PHE A 395 1.04 -11.06 0.12
N THR A 396 1.49 -9.80 0.15
CA THR A 396 2.72 -9.40 0.84
C THR A 396 2.69 -9.64 2.35
N ARG A 397 1.52 -9.85 2.95
CA ARG A 397 1.38 -10.28 4.35
C ARG A 397 1.89 -11.71 4.59
N PHE A 398 2.08 -12.49 3.54
CA PHE A 398 2.70 -13.81 3.59
C PHE A 398 4.02 -13.86 2.81
N ALA A 399 4.00 -13.42 1.56
CA ALA A 399 5.17 -13.30 0.69
C ALA A 399 4.89 -12.27 -0.42
N ALA A 400 5.88 -11.47 -0.78
CA ALA A 400 5.79 -10.62 -1.96
C ALA A 400 6.05 -11.46 -3.23
N PRO A 401 5.37 -11.19 -4.36
CA PRO A 401 5.78 -11.69 -5.64
C PRO A 401 7.13 -11.08 -6.06
N ASP A 402 8.03 -11.89 -6.62
CA ASP A 402 9.30 -11.43 -7.21
C ASP A 402 9.04 -10.69 -8.52
N VAL A 403 7.98 -11.09 -9.25
CA VAL A 403 7.60 -10.52 -10.55
C VAL A 403 6.09 -10.30 -10.59
N ILE A 404 5.70 -9.09 -10.98
CA ILE A 404 4.31 -8.74 -11.30
C ILE A 404 4.22 -8.59 -12.80
N VAL A 405 3.48 -9.49 -13.44
CA VAL A 405 3.34 -9.60 -14.90
C VAL A 405 2.02 -8.97 -15.31
N ARG A 406 2.00 -8.17 -16.35
CA ARG A 406 0.74 -7.79 -17.02
C ARG A 406 0.39 -8.84 -18.09
N GLU A 407 -0.89 -9.15 -18.23
CA GLU A 407 -1.37 -10.16 -19.19
C GLU A 407 -0.92 -9.85 -20.62
N THR A 408 -0.81 -8.56 -20.98
CA THR A 408 -0.30 -8.11 -22.27
C THR A 408 1.17 -8.47 -22.52
N ASP A 409 1.97 -8.54 -21.47
CA ASP A 409 3.42 -8.75 -21.52
C ASP A 409 3.79 -10.18 -21.09
N MET A 410 2.77 -11.03 -20.90
CA MET A 410 2.89 -12.34 -20.25
C MET A 410 3.90 -13.27 -20.95
N VAL A 411 3.98 -13.21 -22.28
CA VAL A 411 4.91 -14.07 -23.05
C VAL A 411 6.36 -13.79 -22.70
N ASP A 412 6.75 -12.52 -22.70
CA ASP A 412 8.13 -12.10 -22.46
C ASP A 412 8.51 -12.22 -20.98
N ASP A 413 7.63 -11.79 -20.08
CA ASP A 413 7.87 -11.77 -18.65
C ASP A 413 7.93 -13.19 -18.05
N LEU A 414 7.03 -14.08 -18.46
CA LEU A 414 7.09 -15.48 -18.03
C LEU A 414 8.29 -16.21 -18.65
N GLY A 415 8.69 -15.83 -19.88
CA GLY A 415 9.94 -16.30 -20.47
C GLY A 415 11.19 -15.86 -19.66
N PHE A 416 11.19 -14.61 -19.18
CA PHE A 416 12.23 -14.14 -18.25
C PHE A 416 12.20 -14.91 -16.92
N LEU A 417 11.02 -15.12 -16.34
CA LEU A 417 10.82 -15.82 -15.08
C LEU A 417 11.36 -17.26 -15.13
N THR A 418 11.04 -18.02 -16.22
CA THR A 418 11.51 -19.39 -16.39
C THR A 418 13.03 -19.47 -16.45
N ARG A 419 13.68 -18.58 -17.22
CA ARG A 419 15.14 -18.50 -17.27
C ARG A 419 15.74 -18.25 -15.88
N ARG A 420 15.14 -17.34 -15.07
CA ARG A 420 15.62 -17.03 -13.71
C ARG A 420 15.38 -18.18 -12.73
N ALA A 421 14.33 -18.98 -12.92
CA ALA A 421 14.04 -20.16 -12.11
C ALA A 421 14.82 -21.40 -12.57
N GLY A 422 15.57 -21.31 -13.67
CA GLY A 422 16.29 -22.47 -14.24
C GLY A 422 15.34 -23.53 -14.80
N VAL A 423 14.18 -23.13 -15.30
CA VAL A 423 13.19 -24.02 -15.89
C VAL A 423 13.43 -24.13 -17.40
N SER A 424 13.56 -25.37 -17.88
CA SER A 424 13.57 -25.71 -19.31
C SER A 424 12.19 -26.22 -19.69
N GLY A 425 11.53 -25.60 -20.66
CA GLY A 425 10.19 -26.02 -21.06
C GLY A 425 9.64 -25.14 -22.21
N PRO A 426 8.42 -25.43 -22.68
CA PRO A 426 7.80 -24.63 -23.72
C PRO A 426 7.67 -23.18 -23.25
N GLY A 427 8.12 -22.25 -24.09
CA GLY A 427 7.97 -20.84 -23.81
C GLY A 427 6.49 -20.45 -23.67
N ALA A 428 6.23 -19.33 -23.02
CA ALA A 428 4.87 -18.80 -22.87
C ALA A 428 4.22 -18.39 -24.23
N ALA A 429 4.91 -18.54 -25.35
CA ALA A 429 4.46 -18.18 -26.69
C ALA A 429 3.15 -18.89 -27.14
N ALA A 430 2.76 -19.99 -26.50
CA ALA A 430 1.49 -20.69 -26.75
C ALA A 430 0.28 -20.05 -26.00
N MET A 431 0.49 -19.00 -25.21
CA MET A 431 -0.56 -18.36 -24.41
C MET A 431 -1.17 -17.23 -25.24
N ALA A 432 -2.20 -17.55 -26.03
CA ALA A 432 -2.98 -16.51 -26.70
C ALA A 432 -3.70 -15.63 -25.65
N GLY A 433 -3.51 -14.33 -25.73
CA GLY A 433 -4.29 -13.38 -24.96
C GLY A 433 -5.78 -13.48 -25.28
N GLU A 434 -6.65 -13.15 -24.35
CA GLU A 434 -8.09 -13.10 -24.61
C GLU A 434 -8.42 -12.00 -25.62
N THR A 435 -9.31 -12.31 -26.56
CA THR A 435 -9.85 -11.31 -27.49
C THR A 435 -10.76 -10.36 -26.70
N TRP A 436 -10.50 -9.07 -26.81
CA TRP A 436 -11.31 -8.04 -26.16
C TRP A 436 -12.69 -7.95 -26.82
N PRO A 437 -13.78 -7.99 -26.05
CA PRO A 437 -15.11 -7.68 -26.57
C PRO A 437 -15.16 -6.26 -27.15
N ASP A 438 -15.82 -6.09 -28.31
CA ASP A 438 -15.90 -4.78 -28.98
C ASP A 438 -16.50 -3.68 -28.10
N ILE A 439 -17.45 -4.03 -27.24
CA ILE A 439 -18.05 -3.13 -26.25
C ILE A 439 -17.02 -2.43 -25.33
N LEU A 440 -15.87 -3.04 -25.09
CA LEU A 440 -14.81 -2.46 -24.24
C LEU A 440 -13.94 -1.43 -24.98
N ARG A 441 -14.22 -1.15 -26.24
CA ARG A 441 -13.60 -0.04 -27.00
C ARG A 441 -14.27 1.31 -26.73
N ASP A 442 -15.37 1.30 -26.00
CA ASP A 442 -16.09 2.51 -25.59
C ASP A 442 -15.24 3.36 -24.63
N THR A 443 -14.98 4.60 -25.02
CA THR A 443 -14.14 5.54 -24.26
C THR A 443 -14.75 5.97 -22.95
N ASP A 444 -16.10 6.02 -22.83
CA ASP A 444 -16.79 6.37 -21.62
C ASP A 444 -16.72 5.25 -20.59
N LEU A 445 -16.84 3.99 -21.04
CA LEU A 445 -16.64 2.82 -20.20
C LEU A 445 -15.18 2.73 -19.71
N ALA A 446 -14.22 3.02 -20.59
CA ALA A 446 -12.81 3.07 -20.20
C ALA A 446 -12.53 4.17 -19.14
N ALA A 447 -13.11 5.36 -19.32
CA ALA A 447 -12.99 6.44 -18.34
C ALA A 447 -13.65 6.07 -17.00
N ALA A 448 -14.82 5.43 -17.03
CA ALA A 448 -15.50 4.96 -15.83
C ALA A 448 -14.71 3.85 -15.10
N ALA A 449 -14.11 2.91 -15.83
CA ALA A 449 -13.24 1.88 -15.26
C ALA A 449 -11.97 2.48 -14.65
N ARG A 450 -11.35 3.45 -15.33
CA ARG A 450 -10.21 4.20 -14.79
C ARG A 450 -10.58 4.93 -13.50
N ALA A 451 -11.75 5.54 -13.43
CA ALA A 451 -12.23 6.19 -12.21
C ALA A 451 -12.53 5.21 -11.07
N ALA A 452 -12.96 3.98 -11.37
CA ALA A 452 -13.21 2.95 -10.37
C ALA A 452 -11.93 2.28 -9.87
N TYR A 453 -10.99 2.01 -10.77
CA TYR A 453 -9.73 1.29 -10.50
C TYR A 453 -8.49 2.18 -10.65
N ALA A 454 -8.62 3.48 -10.39
CA ALA A 454 -7.53 4.44 -10.62
C ALA A 454 -6.19 3.96 -10.01
N ARG A 455 -6.21 3.28 -8.86
CA ARG A 455 -5.04 2.70 -8.19
C ARG A 455 -4.35 1.65 -9.07
N ASP A 456 -5.10 0.71 -9.62
CA ASP A 456 -4.53 -0.31 -10.49
C ASP A 456 -3.86 0.32 -11.72
N TYR A 457 -4.50 1.37 -12.29
CA TYR A 457 -3.92 2.11 -13.40
C TYR A 457 -2.64 2.86 -13.02
N ALA A 458 -2.61 3.49 -11.84
CA ALA A 458 -1.47 4.25 -11.37
C ALA A 458 -0.31 3.34 -10.95
N ASP A 459 -0.59 2.27 -10.19
CA ASP A 459 0.44 1.42 -9.60
C ASP A 459 1.09 0.49 -10.64
N PHE A 460 0.33 0.08 -11.65
CA PHE A 460 0.79 -0.92 -12.63
C PHE A 460 0.92 -0.38 -14.05
N GLY A 461 0.69 0.91 -14.26
CA GLY A 461 0.92 1.58 -15.54
C GLY A 461 0.06 1.03 -16.68
N PHE A 462 -1.22 0.71 -16.42
CA PHE A 462 -2.14 0.32 -17.47
C PHE A 462 -2.51 1.52 -18.35
N ASP A 463 -2.55 1.32 -19.66
CA ASP A 463 -3.10 2.30 -20.58
C ASP A 463 -4.63 2.39 -20.41
N PRO A 464 -5.25 3.57 -20.63
CA PRO A 464 -6.72 3.70 -20.54
C PRO A 464 -7.47 2.75 -21.48
N LEU A 465 -6.98 2.60 -22.69
CA LEU A 465 -7.39 1.62 -23.69
C LEU A 465 -6.12 1.00 -24.26
N PRO A 466 -5.92 -0.32 -24.12
CA PRO A 466 -4.77 -0.96 -24.72
C PRO A 466 -4.87 -0.87 -26.24
N ALA A 467 -3.73 -0.70 -26.91
CA ALA A 467 -3.63 -0.88 -28.34
C ALA A 467 -3.99 -2.34 -28.68
N ILE A 468 -5.02 -2.53 -29.49
CA ILE A 468 -5.51 -3.84 -29.94
C ILE A 468 -4.90 -4.14 -31.31
#